data_2b441d2ba4d3adfd3ea359f6e5b624b7
#
_entry.id   2b441d2ba4d3adfd3ea359f6e5b624b7
#
_cell.length_a   1.000
_cell.length_b   1.000
_cell.length_c   1.000
_cell.angle_alpha   90.00
_cell.angle_beta   90.00
_cell.angle_gamma   90.00
#
_symmetry.space_group_name_H-M   'P 1'
#
loop_
_entity.id
_entity.type
_entity.pdbx_description
1 polymer ?
#
loop_
_entity_poly.entity_id
_entity_poly.type
_entity_poly.pdbx_seq_one_letter_code
_entity_poly.pdbx_strand_id
1 'polypeptide(L)'
;MAATDRVAVIGAGPIGLYAAFRLVKAGHRVVIWEKGSIGANVEQWGHVTLFSAMALNLPDDCRKALETGLEGAPPRCVPSEDAFLTGHEFRRDVLLPLASYLEATGRCTIQEHCSVVGLARGHLLKKEGIGAVGDSRRETLPFRALLRRNDDEAWEEAMAVVDCSGTYAPETAQRSGSGGLSAPGEAKAEALGLVSRVIPSPGSFKGKRVAVLGGGFSAITTIRKLADENVETVWLVRKAKSEAPYQRVEGDPLPQRDALAAYGNGLASLGTSGSLECVRGARIQRIDVVRNALKLTLTDSTIVEVDHLVSLTGYRPNADLYRELHVHQCYASDGPMKLAATLLAAAAGGGGGDCLKQAAPGAATLRNPEPRFYILGMKSYGRNSSFLMRVGYEQCSLLVDELAGCATLDPFKAPPGAPDPPCDDAAAGVGVAVA
;
A
#
# COMPACT_ATOMS: atom_id res chain seq x y z
N MET A 1 -9.23 31.62 -8.35
CA MET A 1 -9.23 31.11 -6.97
C MET A 1 -7.85 30.51 -6.74
N ALA A 2 -7.16 30.90 -5.67
CA ALA A 2 -5.77 30.50 -5.47
C ALA A 2 -5.65 28.98 -5.35
N ALA A 3 -4.72 28.39 -6.12
CA ALA A 3 -4.39 26.96 -6.08
C ALA A 3 -3.82 26.50 -4.71
N THR A 4 -3.59 27.45 -3.82
CA THR A 4 -2.90 27.28 -2.53
C THR A 4 -3.80 26.88 -1.37
N ASP A 5 -5.15 26.80 -1.54
CA ASP A 5 -6.06 26.50 -0.43
C ASP A 5 -6.63 25.06 -0.45
N ARG A 6 -5.93 24.13 -1.06
CA ARG A 6 -6.37 22.75 -1.22
C ARG A 6 -5.39 21.75 -0.61
N VAL A 7 -5.92 20.59 -0.25
CA VAL A 7 -5.14 19.39 0.11
C VAL A 7 -4.99 18.53 -1.12
N ALA A 8 -3.77 18.10 -1.44
CA ALA A 8 -3.52 17.14 -2.50
C ALA A 8 -3.38 15.74 -1.93
N VAL A 9 -4.07 14.78 -2.55
CA VAL A 9 -3.94 13.35 -2.27
C VAL A 9 -3.29 12.69 -3.47
N ILE A 10 -2.25 11.90 -3.25
CA ILE A 10 -1.55 11.16 -4.31
C ILE A 10 -2.04 9.72 -4.32
N GLY A 11 -2.69 9.32 -5.42
CA GLY A 11 -3.26 7.99 -5.61
C GLY A 11 -4.75 7.91 -5.32
N ALA A 12 -5.52 7.39 -6.28
CA ALA A 12 -6.95 7.13 -6.20
C ALA A 12 -7.26 5.65 -5.89
N GLY A 13 -6.46 5.04 -5.04
CA GLY A 13 -6.73 3.72 -4.45
C GLY A 13 -7.69 3.82 -3.26
N PRO A 14 -8.00 2.69 -2.58
CA PRO A 14 -8.95 2.65 -1.46
C PRO A 14 -8.66 3.69 -0.38
N ILE A 15 -7.40 3.80 0.04
CA ILE A 15 -6.99 4.73 1.12
C ILE A 15 -7.02 6.18 0.65
N GLY A 16 -6.59 6.46 -0.59
CA GLY A 16 -6.60 7.82 -1.13
C GLY A 16 -8.01 8.38 -1.32
N LEU A 17 -8.93 7.57 -1.85
CA LEU A 17 -10.34 7.96 -1.99
C LEU A 17 -11.00 8.19 -0.62
N TYR A 18 -10.74 7.32 0.35
CA TYR A 18 -11.29 7.51 1.69
C TYR A 18 -10.65 8.70 2.44
N ALA A 19 -9.35 8.95 2.27
CA ALA A 19 -8.70 10.16 2.78
C ALA A 19 -9.36 11.41 2.21
N ALA A 20 -9.60 11.45 0.90
CA ALA A 20 -10.32 12.55 0.25
C ALA A 20 -11.75 12.69 0.79
N PHE A 21 -12.46 11.58 1.01
CA PHE A 21 -13.80 11.58 1.59
C PHE A 21 -13.81 12.21 2.99
N ARG A 22 -12.88 11.82 3.86
CA ARG A 22 -12.78 12.38 5.21
C ARG A 22 -12.41 13.87 5.18
N LEU A 23 -11.48 14.27 4.31
CA LEU A 23 -11.08 15.67 4.13
C LEU A 23 -12.22 16.54 3.60
N VAL A 24 -12.97 16.05 2.61
CA VAL A 24 -14.14 16.76 2.08
C VAL A 24 -15.23 16.93 3.15
N LYS A 25 -15.50 15.89 3.95
CA LYS A 25 -16.42 15.96 5.09
C LYS A 25 -15.96 16.96 6.15
N ALA A 26 -14.67 17.13 6.35
CA ALA A 26 -14.09 18.13 7.23
C ALA A 26 -14.07 19.55 6.60
N GLY A 27 -14.61 19.72 5.39
CA GLY A 27 -14.74 21.03 4.73
C GLY A 27 -13.57 21.42 3.82
N HIS A 28 -12.55 20.57 3.69
CA HIS A 28 -11.41 20.87 2.83
C HIS A 28 -11.75 20.76 1.34
N ARG A 29 -11.00 21.51 0.52
CA ARG A 29 -10.94 21.31 -0.93
C ARG A 29 -9.84 20.32 -1.23
N VAL A 30 -10.14 19.32 -2.06
CA VAL A 30 -9.23 18.20 -2.34
C VAL A 30 -8.96 18.11 -3.83
N VAL A 31 -7.71 17.82 -4.19
CA VAL A 31 -7.35 17.32 -5.52
C VAL A 31 -6.71 15.95 -5.34
N ILE A 32 -7.12 14.97 -6.14
CA ILE A 32 -6.47 13.66 -6.20
C ILE A 32 -5.66 13.61 -7.49
N TRP A 33 -4.36 13.29 -7.39
CA TRP A 33 -3.48 13.01 -8.52
C TRP A 33 -3.29 11.50 -8.63
N GLU A 34 -3.81 10.91 -9.69
CA GLU A 34 -3.74 9.47 -9.95
C GLU A 34 -2.95 9.19 -11.23
N LYS A 35 -1.90 8.37 -11.11
CA LYS A 35 -1.01 8.01 -12.21
C LYS A 35 -1.72 7.24 -13.33
N GLY A 36 -2.64 6.36 -12.95
CA GLY A 36 -3.44 5.57 -13.88
C GLY A 36 -4.90 5.99 -13.86
N SER A 37 -5.79 5.01 -13.89
CA SER A 37 -7.21 5.19 -13.63
C SER A 37 -7.55 4.94 -12.16
N ILE A 38 -8.70 5.41 -11.70
CA ILE A 38 -9.19 5.16 -10.34
C ILE A 38 -9.12 3.67 -10.02
N GLY A 39 -8.40 3.33 -8.95
CA GLY A 39 -8.22 1.94 -8.53
C GLY A 39 -7.35 1.08 -9.46
N ALA A 40 -6.50 1.65 -10.31
CA ALA A 40 -5.68 0.92 -11.28
C ALA A 40 -4.87 -0.23 -10.67
N ASN A 41 -4.29 -0.04 -9.49
CA ASN A 41 -3.57 -1.10 -8.81
C ASN A 41 -4.49 -2.24 -8.33
N VAL A 42 -5.74 -1.94 -7.96
CA VAL A 42 -6.75 -2.94 -7.60
C VAL A 42 -7.16 -3.74 -8.83
N GLU A 43 -7.29 -3.08 -9.97
CA GLU A 43 -7.58 -3.71 -11.27
C GLU A 43 -6.52 -4.74 -11.68
N GLN A 44 -5.24 -4.49 -11.40
CA GLN A 44 -4.16 -5.43 -11.74
C GLN A 44 -4.29 -6.80 -11.07
N TRP A 45 -4.84 -6.86 -9.86
CA TRP A 45 -5.17 -8.11 -9.16
C TRP A 45 -6.68 -8.34 -9.06
N GLY A 46 -7.45 -7.70 -9.92
CA GLY A 46 -8.89 -7.64 -9.89
C GLY A 46 -9.61 -8.99 -9.86
N HIS A 47 -8.99 -10.04 -10.39
CA HIS A 47 -9.50 -11.41 -10.37
C HIS A 47 -9.28 -12.13 -9.03
N VAL A 48 -8.60 -11.53 -8.05
CA VAL A 48 -8.35 -12.11 -6.73
C VAL A 48 -9.42 -11.67 -5.74
N THR A 49 -9.94 -12.61 -4.97
CA THR A 49 -10.90 -12.34 -3.89
C THR A 49 -10.17 -11.83 -2.64
N LEU A 50 -10.70 -10.78 -2.02
CA LEU A 50 -10.21 -10.26 -0.75
C LEU A 50 -10.41 -11.29 0.37
N PHE A 51 -9.46 -11.38 1.30
CA PHE A 51 -9.57 -12.27 2.48
C PHE A 51 -10.57 -11.77 3.52
N SER A 52 -10.85 -10.48 3.52
CA SER A 52 -11.68 -9.78 4.49
C SER A 52 -13.04 -9.48 3.91
N ALA A 53 -14.07 -9.59 4.71
CA ALA A 53 -15.41 -9.18 4.38
C ALA A 53 -15.51 -7.65 4.23
N MET A 54 -16.56 -7.18 3.57
CA MET A 54 -16.77 -5.76 3.30
C MET A 54 -16.92 -4.89 4.55
N ALA A 55 -17.32 -5.46 5.68
CA ALA A 55 -17.30 -4.78 6.99
C ALA A 55 -15.90 -4.25 7.38
N LEU A 56 -14.82 -4.86 6.87
CA LEU A 56 -13.43 -4.42 7.11
C LEU A 56 -12.86 -3.58 5.95
N ASN A 57 -13.55 -3.55 4.81
CA ASN A 57 -13.05 -2.94 3.57
C ASN A 57 -13.82 -1.69 3.15
N LEU A 58 -14.93 -1.37 3.82
CA LEU A 58 -15.72 -0.17 3.59
C LEU A 58 -16.21 0.41 4.92
N PRO A 59 -15.67 1.55 5.38
CA PRO A 59 -16.10 2.19 6.62
C PRO A 59 -17.58 2.60 6.60
N ASP A 60 -18.24 2.51 7.74
CA ASP A 60 -19.69 2.75 7.90
C ASP A 60 -20.13 4.13 7.42
N ASP A 61 -19.33 5.17 7.69
CA ASP A 61 -19.65 6.53 7.29
C ASP A 61 -19.59 6.72 5.76
N CYS A 62 -18.66 6.01 5.11
CA CYS A 62 -18.57 5.96 3.66
C CYS A 62 -19.71 5.13 3.05
N ARG A 63 -20.02 3.96 3.66
CA ARG A 63 -21.18 3.14 3.28
C ARG A 63 -22.47 3.94 3.29
N LYS A 64 -22.77 4.61 4.40
CA LYS A 64 -23.97 5.45 4.56
C LYS A 64 -24.02 6.58 3.53
N ALA A 65 -22.89 7.21 3.24
CA ALA A 65 -22.82 8.27 2.23
C ALA A 65 -23.15 7.76 0.83
N LEU A 66 -22.65 6.59 0.45
CA LEU A 66 -22.96 5.96 -0.85
C LEU A 66 -24.42 5.52 -0.94
N GLU A 67 -24.97 4.94 0.13
CA GLU A 67 -26.36 4.51 0.20
C GLU A 67 -27.35 5.68 0.17
N THR A 68 -27.00 6.79 0.82
CA THR A 68 -27.84 8.00 0.82
C THR A 68 -27.71 8.79 -0.49
N GLY A 69 -26.51 8.83 -1.06
CA GLY A 69 -26.20 9.65 -2.22
C GLY A 69 -26.14 11.15 -1.90
N LEU A 70 -25.92 11.94 -2.93
CA LEU A 70 -26.05 13.39 -2.93
C LEU A 70 -26.65 13.86 -4.24
N GLU A 71 -27.04 15.14 -4.32
CA GLU A 71 -27.37 15.78 -5.59
C GLU A 71 -26.19 15.65 -6.57
N GLY A 72 -26.46 15.07 -7.76
CA GLY A 72 -25.44 14.76 -8.77
C GLY A 72 -24.70 13.43 -8.59
N ALA A 73 -24.86 12.76 -7.44
CA ALA A 73 -24.34 11.41 -7.17
C ALA A 73 -25.46 10.58 -6.49
N PRO A 74 -26.35 9.93 -7.27
CA PRO A 74 -27.51 9.23 -6.72
C PRO A 74 -27.09 8.06 -5.82
N PRO A 75 -28.01 7.59 -4.96
CA PRO A 75 -27.82 6.42 -4.12
C PRO A 75 -27.33 5.21 -4.90
N ARG A 76 -26.44 4.44 -4.29
CA ARG A 76 -25.86 3.22 -4.87
C ARG A 76 -26.20 2.01 -4.02
N CYS A 77 -26.41 0.89 -4.68
CA CYS A 77 -26.45 -0.38 -3.98
C CYS A 77 -25.02 -0.74 -3.55
N VAL A 78 -24.81 -0.78 -2.25
CA VAL A 78 -23.49 -1.11 -1.66
C VAL A 78 -23.48 -2.59 -1.30
N PRO A 79 -22.38 -3.34 -1.55
CA PRO A 79 -22.27 -4.74 -1.18
C PRO A 79 -22.51 -4.97 0.30
N SER A 80 -23.13 -6.12 0.68
CA SER A 80 -23.38 -6.46 2.08
C SER A 80 -22.09 -6.55 2.90
N GLU A 81 -22.19 -6.38 4.21
CA GLU A 81 -21.02 -6.36 5.11
C GLU A 81 -20.26 -7.69 5.15
N ASP A 82 -20.95 -8.79 4.95
CA ASP A 82 -20.39 -10.14 4.93
C ASP A 82 -19.86 -10.58 3.55
N ALA A 83 -20.06 -9.77 2.50
CA ALA A 83 -19.60 -10.08 1.16
C ALA A 83 -18.07 -10.11 1.06
N PHE A 84 -17.54 -11.06 0.30
CA PHE A 84 -16.15 -11.17 -0.09
C PHE A 84 -16.02 -10.85 -1.57
N LEU A 85 -15.52 -9.67 -1.89
CA LEU A 85 -15.42 -9.18 -3.26
C LEU A 85 -14.09 -9.56 -3.90
N THR A 86 -14.12 -9.78 -5.20
CA THR A 86 -12.92 -9.71 -6.04
C THR A 86 -12.45 -8.26 -6.16
N GLY A 87 -11.20 -8.04 -6.56
CA GLY A 87 -10.71 -6.68 -6.81
C GLY A 87 -11.50 -5.95 -7.90
N HIS A 88 -11.96 -6.66 -8.95
CA HIS A 88 -12.83 -6.07 -9.99
C HIS A 88 -14.17 -5.59 -9.41
N GLU A 89 -14.82 -6.41 -8.60
CA GLU A 89 -16.08 -6.05 -7.93
C GLU A 89 -15.86 -4.89 -6.95
N PHE A 90 -14.79 -4.94 -6.14
CA PHE A 90 -14.47 -3.87 -5.21
C PHE A 90 -14.23 -2.54 -5.92
N ARG A 91 -13.51 -2.56 -7.03
CA ARG A 91 -13.33 -1.35 -7.85
C ARG A 91 -14.64 -0.85 -8.42
N ARG A 92 -15.44 -1.73 -9.04
CA ARG A 92 -16.70 -1.40 -9.70
C ARG A 92 -17.77 -0.90 -8.72
N ASP A 93 -17.92 -1.58 -7.58
CA ASP A 93 -19.06 -1.39 -6.68
C ASP A 93 -18.76 -0.45 -5.50
N VAL A 94 -17.48 -0.14 -5.27
CA VAL A 94 -17.06 0.72 -4.15
C VAL A 94 -16.21 1.89 -4.63
N LEU A 95 -15.08 1.66 -5.31
CA LEU A 95 -14.12 2.73 -5.59
C LEU A 95 -14.63 3.73 -6.62
N LEU A 96 -15.21 3.25 -7.73
CA LEU A 96 -15.77 4.13 -8.76
C LEU A 96 -17.00 4.90 -8.25
N PRO A 97 -17.97 4.29 -7.52
CA PRO A 97 -19.05 5.02 -6.86
C PRO A 97 -18.56 6.09 -5.87
N LEU A 98 -17.53 5.79 -5.06
CA LEU A 98 -16.96 6.75 -4.11
C LEU A 98 -16.28 7.93 -4.83
N ALA A 99 -15.56 7.66 -5.91
CA ALA A 99 -14.97 8.71 -6.73
C ALA A 99 -16.05 9.65 -7.32
N SER A 100 -17.10 9.08 -7.91
CA SER A 100 -18.24 9.86 -8.43
C SER A 100 -18.93 10.69 -7.34
N TYR A 101 -19.09 10.11 -6.13
CA TYR A 101 -19.63 10.82 -4.98
C TYR A 101 -18.76 12.03 -4.62
N LEU A 102 -17.42 11.85 -4.56
CA LEU A 102 -16.47 12.91 -4.23
C LEU A 102 -16.54 14.07 -5.21
N GLU A 103 -16.56 13.80 -6.51
CA GLU A 103 -16.65 14.83 -7.54
C GLU A 103 -17.98 15.60 -7.48
N ALA A 104 -19.09 14.89 -7.24
CA ALA A 104 -20.41 15.48 -7.08
C ALA A 104 -20.53 16.45 -5.89
N THR A 105 -19.64 16.35 -4.88
CA THR A 105 -19.58 17.33 -3.78
C THR A 105 -19.15 18.73 -4.25
N GLY A 106 -18.55 18.88 -5.44
CA GLY A 106 -17.92 20.09 -5.94
C GLY A 106 -16.67 20.54 -5.14
N ARG A 107 -16.22 19.72 -4.17
CA ARG A 107 -15.05 19.99 -3.32
C ARG A 107 -13.85 19.10 -3.63
N CYS A 108 -14.05 18.05 -4.42
CA CYS A 108 -12.99 17.14 -4.85
C CYS A 108 -12.88 17.13 -6.37
N THR A 109 -11.65 17.16 -6.88
CA THR A 109 -11.34 16.93 -8.30
C THR A 109 -10.39 15.76 -8.40
N ILE A 110 -10.69 14.79 -9.27
CA ILE A 110 -9.82 13.64 -9.52
C ILE A 110 -9.16 13.81 -10.89
N GLN A 111 -7.84 13.80 -10.90
CA GLN A 111 -7.04 13.93 -12.12
C GLN A 111 -6.40 12.57 -12.41
N GLU A 112 -7.04 11.79 -13.26
CA GLU A 112 -6.50 10.51 -13.76
C GLU A 112 -5.38 10.74 -14.78
N HIS A 113 -4.56 9.72 -15.00
CA HIS A 113 -3.40 9.77 -15.91
C HIS A 113 -2.45 10.94 -15.62
N CYS A 114 -2.35 11.30 -14.35
CA CYS A 114 -1.58 12.41 -13.82
C CYS A 114 -0.55 11.91 -12.80
N SER A 115 0.68 11.72 -13.26
CA SER A 115 1.77 11.24 -12.42
C SER A 115 2.43 12.39 -11.67
N VAL A 116 2.60 12.24 -10.37
CA VAL A 116 3.47 13.12 -9.58
C VAL A 116 4.92 12.64 -9.77
N VAL A 117 5.74 13.48 -10.38
CA VAL A 117 7.15 13.19 -10.67
C VAL A 117 8.04 13.50 -9.47
N GLY A 118 7.71 14.55 -8.74
CA GLY A 118 8.45 14.97 -7.54
C GLY A 118 7.73 16.09 -6.79
N LEU A 119 8.12 16.26 -5.53
CA LEU A 119 7.58 17.26 -4.63
C LEU A 119 8.71 18.11 -4.05
N ALA A 120 8.44 19.40 -3.90
CA ALA A 120 9.30 20.34 -3.18
C ALA A 120 8.46 21.26 -2.29
N ARG A 121 9.07 21.89 -1.29
CA ARG A 121 8.43 22.94 -0.47
C ARG A 121 8.69 24.30 -1.10
N GLY A 122 7.69 24.84 -1.83
CA GLY A 122 7.84 26.09 -2.56
C GLY A 122 9.08 26.07 -3.44
N HIS A 123 9.99 27.01 -3.21
CA HIS A 123 11.27 27.12 -3.90
C HIS A 123 12.47 26.74 -3.01
N LEU A 124 12.21 26.15 -1.83
CA LEU A 124 13.26 25.81 -0.87
C LEU A 124 14.04 24.55 -1.33
N LEU A 125 15.35 24.65 -1.24
CA LEU A 125 16.20 23.47 -1.31
C LEU A 125 16.01 22.60 -0.05
N LYS A 126 16.28 21.31 -0.15
CA LYS A 126 16.15 20.40 0.99
C LYS A 126 16.91 20.83 2.24
N LYS A 127 18.10 21.45 2.09
CA LYS A 127 18.94 21.91 3.19
C LYS A 127 18.45 23.20 3.85
N GLU A 128 17.46 23.91 3.30
CA GLU A 128 16.95 25.17 3.84
C GLU A 128 15.80 24.95 4.81
N GLY A 129 15.67 25.81 5.81
CA GLY A 129 14.65 25.72 6.84
C GLY A 129 14.90 24.60 7.86
N ILE A 130 16.17 24.19 8.08
CA ILE A 130 16.56 23.21 9.09
C ILE A 130 17.05 23.94 10.33
N GLY A 131 16.31 23.79 11.47
CA GLY A 131 16.80 24.18 12.80
C GLY A 131 17.07 25.67 13.02
N ALA A 132 16.77 26.54 12.07
CA ALA A 132 16.87 27.99 12.28
C ALA A 132 15.71 28.47 13.15
N VAL A 133 16.02 28.94 14.36
CA VAL A 133 15.02 29.53 15.27
C VAL A 133 14.31 30.67 14.54
N GLY A 134 12.97 30.50 14.39
CA GLY A 134 12.12 31.50 13.72
C GLY A 134 11.99 31.33 12.20
N ASP A 135 12.59 30.33 11.57
CA ASP A 135 12.38 30.04 10.15
C ASP A 135 11.12 29.17 9.96
N SER A 136 9.99 29.82 9.72
CA SER A 136 8.70 29.15 9.46
C SER A 136 8.40 28.93 7.97
N ARG A 137 9.37 29.15 7.08
CA ARG A 137 9.12 29.07 5.62
C ARG A 137 8.56 27.70 5.21
N ARG A 138 9.01 26.58 5.80
CA ARG A 138 8.48 25.25 5.51
C ARG A 138 7.05 25.06 6.01
N GLU A 139 6.63 25.82 7.01
CA GLU A 139 5.25 25.76 7.52
C GLU A 139 4.28 26.60 6.68
N THR A 140 4.77 27.71 6.09
CA THR A 140 3.95 28.72 5.41
C THR A 140 3.90 28.55 3.89
N LEU A 141 4.98 28.09 3.26
CA LEU A 141 5.02 27.91 1.81
C LEU A 141 4.17 26.70 1.39
N PRO A 142 3.50 26.75 0.22
CA PRO A 142 2.83 25.59 -0.35
C PRO A 142 3.83 24.53 -0.82
N PHE A 143 3.38 23.31 -0.97
CA PHE A 143 4.07 22.31 -1.77
C PHE A 143 3.96 22.65 -3.24
N ARG A 144 5.01 22.40 -3.99
CA ARG A 144 5.01 22.37 -5.45
C ARG A 144 5.20 20.93 -5.92
N ALA A 145 4.25 20.46 -6.72
CA ALA A 145 4.30 19.16 -7.35
C ALA A 145 4.62 19.31 -8.84
N LEU A 146 5.62 18.61 -9.33
CA LEU A 146 5.80 18.43 -10.76
C LEU A 146 4.89 17.29 -11.20
N LEU A 147 3.91 17.59 -12.02
CA LEU A 147 2.94 16.66 -12.56
C LEU A 147 3.24 16.37 -14.02
N ARG A 148 3.09 15.11 -14.42
CA ARG A 148 3.21 14.68 -15.82
C ARG A 148 1.88 14.06 -16.27
N ARG A 149 1.34 14.59 -17.35
CA ARG A 149 0.17 14.07 -18.08
C ARG A 149 0.57 13.79 -19.52
N ASN A 150 0.65 12.52 -19.90
CA ASN A 150 1.27 12.10 -21.16
C ASN A 150 2.70 12.66 -21.26
N ASP A 151 2.99 13.49 -22.28
CA ASP A 151 4.29 14.13 -22.50
C ASP A 151 4.36 15.56 -21.94
N ASP A 152 3.25 16.09 -21.40
CA ASP A 152 3.20 17.43 -20.84
C ASP A 152 3.51 17.44 -19.34
N GLU A 153 4.29 18.42 -18.91
CA GLU A 153 4.62 18.66 -17.51
C GLU A 153 4.13 20.02 -17.02
N ALA A 154 3.57 20.06 -15.82
CA ALA A 154 3.09 21.30 -15.22
C ALA A 154 3.36 21.32 -13.71
N TRP A 155 3.50 22.52 -13.16
CA TRP A 155 3.53 22.72 -11.73
C TRP A 155 2.13 22.93 -11.18
N GLU A 156 1.80 22.20 -10.11
CA GLU A 156 0.64 22.50 -9.28
C GLU A 156 1.05 22.66 -7.82
N GLU A 157 0.23 23.40 -7.06
CA GLU A 157 0.52 23.72 -5.66
C GLU A 157 -0.59 23.23 -4.73
N ALA A 158 -0.21 22.88 -3.50
CA ALA A 158 -1.13 22.49 -2.43
C ALA A 158 -0.55 22.85 -1.06
N MET A 159 -1.41 23.20 -0.08
CA MET A 159 -0.95 23.52 1.28
C MET A 159 -0.61 22.29 2.12
N ALA A 160 -1.21 21.17 1.82
CA ALA A 160 -0.90 19.88 2.42
C ALA A 160 -0.87 18.79 1.35
N VAL A 161 -0.06 17.76 1.55
CA VAL A 161 0.05 16.62 0.65
C VAL A 161 -0.06 15.33 1.45
N VAL A 162 -0.92 14.43 0.97
CA VAL A 162 -1.17 13.12 1.54
C VAL A 162 -0.79 12.05 0.51
N ASP A 163 0.31 11.35 0.76
CA ASP A 163 0.78 10.28 -0.12
C ASP A 163 0.10 8.95 0.22
N CYS A 164 -0.86 8.58 -0.61
CA CYS A 164 -1.60 7.31 -0.61
C CYS A 164 -1.26 6.44 -1.83
N SER A 165 -0.10 6.65 -2.47
CA SER A 165 0.29 5.99 -3.71
C SER A 165 0.56 4.48 -3.56
N GLY A 166 0.64 3.98 -2.33
CA GLY A 166 0.85 2.55 -2.04
C GLY A 166 2.24 2.05 -2.41
N THR A 167 2.35 0.72 -2.51
CA THR A 167 3.62 0.04 -2.85
C THR A 167 3.48 -0.91 -4.04
N TYR A 168 2.27 -1.14 -4.53
CA TYR A 168 2.00 -2.14 -5.57
C TYR A 168 2.27 -1.55 -6.96
N ALA A 169 3.51 -1.73 -7.44
CA ALA A 169 3.92 -1.34 -8.79
C ALA A 169 5.10 -2.22 -9.25
N PRO A 170 5.26 -2.48 -10.55
CA PRO A 170 6.37 -3.29 -11.05
C PRO A 170 7.75 -2.75 -10.66
N GLU A 171 7.92 -1.43 -10.66
CA GLU A 171 9.17 -0.74 -10.32
C GLU A 171 9.54 -0.85 -8.82
N THR A 172 8.56 -1.10 -7.95
CA THR A 172 8.74 -1.25 -6.51
C THR A 172 8.77 -2.70 -6.05
N ALA A 173 8.48 -3.65 -6.94
CA ALA A 173 8.57 -5.07 -6.64
C ALA A 173 10.00 -5.47 -6.28
N GLN A 174 10.15 -6.25 -5.22
CA GLN A 174 11.44 -6.77 -4.82
C GLN A 174 11.95 -7.78 -5.86
N ARG A 175 13.27 -7.85 -6.02
CA ARG A 175 13.93 -8.67 -7.03
C ARG A 175 14.01 -10.14 -6.61
N SER A 176 14.26 -11.03 -7.59
CA SER A 176 14.19 -12.48 -7.39
C SER A 176 15.46 -13.07 -6.78
N GLY A 177 16.57 -12.35 -6.84
CA GLY A 177 17.84 -12.84 -6.32
C GLY A 177 17.94 -12.79 -4.80
N SER A 178 18.97 -13.41 -4.28
CA SER A 178 19.24 -13.44 -2.86
C SER A 178 19.49 -12.04 -2.27
N GLY A 179 18.98 -11.80 -1.07
CA GLY A 179 19.12 -10.49 -0.40
C GLY A 179 18.27 -9.36 -0.99
N GLY A 180 17.30 -9.67 -1.86
CA GLY A 180 16.42 -8.67 -2.49
C GLY A 180 17.04 -7.94 -3.69
N LEU A 181 18.21 -8.37 -4.14
CA LEU A 181 18.87 -7.90 -5.34
C LEU A 181 18.35 -8.66 -6.57
N SER A 182 18.55 -8.10 -7.77
CA SER A 182 18.34 -8.86 -9.00
C SER A 182 19.31 -10.04 -9.08
N ALA A 183 18.79 -11.19 -9.47
CA ALA A 183 19.65 -12.30 -9.86
C ALA A 183 20.34 -11.97 -11.19
N PRO A 184 21.62 -12.30 -11.40
CA PRO A 184 22.24 -12.20 -12.73
C PRO A 184 21.36 -12.87 -13.79
N GLY A 185 21.06 -12.16 -14.87
CA GLY A 185 20.18 -12.60 -15.95
C GLY A 185 18.69 -12.28 -15.79
N GLU A 186 18.24 -11.84 -14.62
CA GLU A 186 16.84 -11.50 -14.35
C GLU A 186 16.31 -10.40 -15.28
N ALA A 187 17.07 -9.32 -15.47
CA ALA A 187 16.68 -8.22 -16.35
C ALA A 187 16.45 -8.68 -17.81
N LYS A 188 17.28 -9.60 -18.32
CA LYS A 188 17.08 -10.19 -19.64
C LYS A 188 15.80 -11.03 -19.69
N ALA A 189 15.55 -11.82 -18.67
CA ALA A 189 14.35 -12.65 -18.57
C ALA A 189 13.07 -11.80 -18.46
N GLU A 190 13.12 -10.68 -17.72
CA GLU A 190 12.01 -9.69 -17.67
C GLU A 190 11.75 -9.05 -19.03
N ALA A 191 12.79 -8.59 -19.71
CA ALA A 191 12.66 -7.97 -21.04
C ALA A 191 12.03 -8.91 -22.08
N LEU A 192 12.18 -10.22 -21.90
CA LEU A 192 11.55 -11.25 -22.73
C LEU A 192 10.16 -11.69 -22.23
N GLY A 193 9.63 -11.06 -21.17
CA GLY A 193 8.33 -11.40 -20.61
C GLY A 193 8.28 -12.77 -19.91
N LEU A 194 9.44 -13.33 -19.49
CA LEU A 194 9.54 -14.65 -18.84
C LEU A 194 9.49 -14.55 -17.31
N VAL A 195 9.46 -13.33 -16.75
CA VAL A 195 9.31 -13.06 -15.32
C VAL A 195 8.14 -12.12 -15.10
N SER A 196 7.22 -12.49 -14.23
CA SER A 196 6.11 -11.64 -13.76
C SER A 196 6.17 -11.44 -12.25
N ARG A 197 5.57 -10.33 -11.77
CA ARG A 197 5.61 -9.93 -10.34
C ARG A 197 4.23 -9.69 -9.76
N VAL A 198 3.21 -10.13 -10.47
CA VAL A 198 1.79 -10.03 -10.08
C VAL A 198 1.17 -11.41 -10.05
N ILE A 199 0.07 -11.55 -9.33
CA ILE A 199 -0.73 -12.79 -9.35
C ILE A 199 -1.28 -12.94 -10.78
N PRO A 200 -1.00 -14.04 -11.47
CA PRO A 200 -1.39 -14.22 -12.86
C PRO A 200 -2.91 -14.33 -13.02
N SER A 201 -3.42 -13.85 -14.14
CA SER A 201 -4.81 -14.08 -14.52
C SER A 201 -5.08 -15.58 -14.81
N PRO A 202 -6.30 -16.06 -14.63
CA PRO A 202 -6.67 -17.43 -14.96
C PRO A 202 -6.29 -17.81 -16.39
N GLY A 203 -5.79 -19.04 -16.58
CA GLY A 203 -5.41 -19.57 -17.89
C GLY A 203 -4.09 -19.09 -18.48
N SER A 204 -3.37 -18.17 -17.80
CA SER A 204 -2.12 -17.57 -18.33
C SER A 204 -1.01 -18.59 -18.62
N PHE A 205 -1.00 -19.74 -17.93
CA PHE A 205 0.11 -20.70 -17.96
C PHE A 205 -0.31 -22.12 -18.37
N LYS A 206 -1.43 -22.26 -19.07
CA LYS A 206 -1.89 -23.57 -19.55
C LYS A 206 -0.80 -24.27 -20.39
N GLY A 207 -0.44 -25.49 -19.98
CA GLY A 207 0.57 -26.31 -20.68
C GLY A 207 2.01 -25.87 -20.45
N LYS A 208 2.27 -24.99 -19.48
CA LYS A 208 3.62 -24.53 -19.08
C LYS A 208 4.03 -25.11 -17.75
N ARG A 209 5.36 -25.16 -17.54
CA ARG A 209 5.97 -25.39 -16.23
C ARG A 209 6.36 -24.04 -15.62
N VAL A 210 5.86 -23.71 -14.42
CA VAL A 210 5.99 -22.38 -13.82
C VAL A 210 6.68 -22.45 -12.46
N ALA A 211 7.71 -21.63 -12.24
CA ALA A 211 8.23 -21.42 -10.91
C ALA A 211 7.47 -20.29 -10.20
N VAL A 212 7.04 -20.49 -8.96
CA VAL A 212 6.50 -19.44 -8.07
C VAL A 212 7.49 -19.20 -6.95
N LEU A 213 8.10 -18.01 -6.94
CA LEU A 213 9.04 -17.58 -5.91
C LEU A 213 8.32 -16.72 -4.88
N GLY A 214 8.31 -17.15 -3.63
CA GLY A 214 7.76 -16.40 -2.52
C GLY A 214 7.13 -17.25 -1.43
N GLY A 215 7.04 -16.68 -0.23
CA GLY A 215 6.43 -17.32 0.95
C GLY A 215 5.30 -16.48 1.55
N GLY A 216 4.76 -15.50 0.80
CA GLY A 216 3.64 -14.67 1.21
C GLY A 216 2.29 -15.17 0.67
N PHE A 217 1.19 -14.51 1.09
CA PHE A 217 -0.16 -14.89 0.68
C PHE A 217 -0.38 -14.80 -0.84
N SER A 218 0.25 -13.85 -1.52
CA SER A 218 0.21 -13.77 -2.99
C SER A 218 0.75 -15.04 -3.65
N ALA A 219 1.83 -15.61 -3.11
CA ALA A 219 2.42 -16.83 -3.65
C ALA A 219 1.48 -18.04 -3.50
N ILE A 220 0.91 -18.26 -2.29
CA ILE A 220 0.01 -19.40 -2.09
C ILE A 220 -1.33 -19.24 -2.80
N THR A 221 -1.83 -18.02 -2.96
CA THR A 221 -2.99 -17.70 -3.81
C THR A 221 -2.72 -18.11 -5.26
N THR A 222 -1.53 -17.76 -5.78
CA THR A 222 -1.10 -18.15 -7.13
C THR A 222 -0.99 -19.67 -7.25
N ILE A 223 -0.32 -20.34 -6.30
CA ILE A 223 -0.13 -21.80 -6.30
C ILE A 223 -1.46 -22.54 -6.30
N ARG A 224 -2.43 -22.10 -5.47
CA ARG A 224 -3.76 -22.70 -5.44
C ARG A 224 -4.46 -22.59 -6.79
N LYS A 225 -4.41 -21.40 -7.43
CA LYS A 225 -4.95 -21.21 -8.77
C LYS A 225 -4.29 -22.09 -9.82
N LEU A 226 -2.96 -22.15 -9.83
CA LEU A 226 -2.22 -23.00 -10.77
C LEU A 226 -2.53 -24.48 -10.57
N ALA A 227 -2.72 -24.91 -9.32
CA ALA A 227 -3.14 -26.28 -8.99
C ALA A 227 -4.55 -26.58 -9.52
N ASP A 228 -5.51 -25.67 -9.34
CA ASP A 228 -6.88 -25.77 -9.86
C ASP A 228 -6.89 -25.87 -11.40
N GLU A 229 -5.90 -25.28 -12.07
CA GLU A 229 -5.70 -25.31 -13.53
C GLU A 229 -4.82 -26.47 -14.01
N ASN A 230 -4.33 -27.36 -13.13
CA ASN A 230 -3.39 -28.43 -13.41
C ASN A 230 -2.08 -27.96 -14.09
N VAL A 231 -1.59 -26.77 -13.73
CA VAL A 231 -0.32 -26.22 -14.21
C VAL A 231 0.84 -26.86 -13.43
N GLU A 232 1.86 -27.37 -14.14
CA GLU A 232 3.07 -27.87 -13.51
C GLU A 232 3.81 -26.74 -12.80
N THR A 233 3.92 -26.82 -11.46
CA THR A 233 4.36 -25.70 -10.63
C THR A 233 5.53 -26.11 -9.74
N VAL A 234 6.60 -25.30 -9.72
CA VAL A 234 7.71 -25.41 -8.76
C VAL A 234 7.64 -24.24 -7.79
N TRP A 235 7.31 -24.53 -6.54
CA TRP A 235 7.23 -23.51 -5.49
C TRP A 235 8.58 -23.34 -4.79
N LEU A 236 9.19 -22.17 -4.95
CA LEU A 236 10.49 -21.81 -4.37
C LEU A 236 10.27 -21.00 -3.09
N VAL A 237 10.57 -21.59 -1.92
CA VAL A 237 10.36 -21.01 -0.59
C VAL A 237 11.68 -20.80 0.14
N ARG A 238 11.94 -19.57 0.61
CA ARG A 238 13.16 -19.21 1.33
C ARG A 238 13.30 -19.90 2.69
N LYS A 239 12.18 -20.11 3.41
CA LYS A 239 12.19 -20.78 4.73
C LYS A 239 12.68 -22.22 4.64
N ALA A 240 13.49 -22.62 5.62
CA ALA A 240 14.03 -23.98 5.70
C ALA A 240 12.92 -25.04 5.95
N LYS A 241 13.25 -26.31 5.75
CA LYS A 241 12.28 -27.42 5.98
C LYS A 241 11.78 -27.49 7.41
N SER A 242 12.58 -27.04 8.38
CA SER A 242 12.24 -26.99 9.80
C SER A 242 11.22 -25.91 10.18
N GLU A 243 10.94 -24.96 9.28
CA GLU A 243 10.04 -23.83 9.55
C GLU A 243 8.77 -23.93 8.71
N ALA A 244 7.61 -23.65 9.28
CA ALA A 244 6.39 -23.52 8.50
C ALA A 244 6.46 -22.26 7.60
N PRO A 245 6.09 -22.32 6.30
CA PRO A 245 6.04 -21.14 5.44
C PRO A 245 5.17 -20.03 6.00
N TYR A 246 4.01 -20.41 6.54
CA TYR A 246 3.02 -19.47 7.06
C TYR A 246 2.87 -19.65 8.57
N GLN A 247 2.97 -18.54 9.30
CA GLN A 247 2.57 -18.50 10.70
C GLN A 247 1.04 -18.48 10.74
N ARG A 248 0.45 -19.40 11.49
CA ARG A 248 -0.99 -19.40 11.78
C ARG A 248 -1.24 -18.69 13.09
N VAL A 249 -2.34 -17.95 13.15
CA VAL A 249 -2.81 -17.28 14.37
C VAL A 249 -3.98 -18.10 14.91
N GLU A 250 -3.91 -18.48 16.18
CA GLU A 250 -5.02 -19.17 16.83
C GLU A 250 -6.23 -18.25 16.92
N GLY A 251 -7.38 -18.72 16.44
CA GLY A 251 -8.59 -17.91 16.36
C GLY A 251 -8.49 -16.77 15.36
N ASP A 252 -7.74 -16.94 14.25
CA ASP A 252 -7.62 -15.90 13.22
C ASP A 252 -9.00 -15.38 12.79
N PRO A 253 -9.29 -14.09 12.99
CA PRO A 253 -10.58 -13.50 12.61
C PRO A 253 -10.76 -13.40 11.08
N LEU A 254 -9.76 -13.78 10.29
CA LEU A 254 -9.83 -13.90 8.83
C LEU A 254 -9.76 -15.38 8.42
N PRO A 255 -10.88 -16.14 8.48
CA PRO A 255 -10.87 -17.60 8.29
C PRO A 255 -10.35 -18.03 6.92
N GLN A 256 -10.56 -17.22 5.88
CA GLN A 256 -10.01 -17.50 4.54
C GLN A 256 -8.49 -17.37 4.50
N ARG A 257 -7.91 -16.42 5.25
CA ARG A 257 -6.46 -16.27 5.41
C ARG A 257 -5.86 -17.48 6.12
N ASP A 258 -6.46 -17.89 7.21
CA ASP A 258 -6.00 -19.07 7.97
C ASP A 258 -6.10 -20.37 7.16
N ALA A 259 -7.21 -20.58 6.46
CA ALA A 259 -7.37 -21.73 5.57
C ALA A 259 -6.30 -21.77 4.47
N LEU A 260 -5.94 -20.62 3.91
CA LEU A 260 -4.89 -20.52 2.88
C LEU A 260 -3.50 -20.77 3.48
N ALA A 261 -3.24 -20.29 4.70
CA ALA A 261 -2.00 -20.58 5.44
C ALA A 261 -1.87 -22.08 5.76
N ALA A 262 -2.95 -22.71 6.22
CA ALA A 262 -3.01 -24.16 6.47
C ALA A 262 -2.75 -24.95 5.21
N TYR A 263 -3.39 -24.60 4.09
CA TYR A 263 -3.18 -25.21 2.79
C TYR A 263 -1.70 -25.14 2.36
N GLY A 264 -1.09 -23.94 2.43
CA GLY A 264 0.32 -23.75 2.07
C GLY A 264 1.29 -24.55 2.96
N ASN A 265 1.02 -24.59 4.27
CA ASN A 265 1.84 -25.40 5.19
C ASN A 265 1.72 -26.90 4.89
N GLY A 266 0.52 -27.40 4.56
CA GLY A 266 0.28 -28.77 4.15
C GLY A 266 1.08 -29.13 2.89
N LEU A 267 0.99 -28.33 1.83
CA LEU A 267 1.76 -28.53 0.60
C LEU A 267 3.27 -28.54 0.85
N ALA A 268 3.76 -27.60 1.65
CA ALA A 268 5.19 -27.53 1.97
C ALA A 268 5.71 -28.71 2.78
N SER A 269 4.85 -29.35 3.58
CA SER A 269 5.19 -30.57 4.34
C SER A 269 5.25 -31.80 3.46
N LEU A 270 4.40 -31.91 2.44
CA LEU A 270 4.39 -32.98 1.48
C LEU A 270 5.60 -32.96 0.53
N GLY A 271 6.13 -31.79 0.24
CA GLY A 271 7.21 -31.56 -0.72
C GLY A 271 6.76 -31.66 -2.18
N THR A 272 6.10 -32.77 -2.55
CA THR A 272 5.52 -32.97 -3.88
C THR A 272 4.07 -33.42 -3.74
N SER A 273 3.18 -32.81 -4.51
CA SER A 273 1.74 -33.13 -4.52
C SER A 273 1.16 -32.83 -5.90
N GLY A 274 0.75 -33.88 -6.63
CA GLY A 274 0.23 -33.77 -8.00
C GLY A 274 1.23 -33.07 -8.92
N SER A 275 0.82 -31.97 -9.54
CA SER A 275 1.64 -31.13 -10.42
C SER A 275 2.53 -30.11 -9.69
N LEU A 276 2.56 -30.14 -8.35
CA LEU A 276 3.34 -29.21 -7.53
C LEU A 276 4.59 -29.88 -6.93
N GLU A 277 5.73 -29.23 -7.10
CA GLU A 277 6.97 -29.52 -6.39
C GLU A 277 7.31 -28.32 -5.46
N CYS A 278 7.61 -28.55 -4.17
CA CYS A 278 7.99 -27.51 -3.22
C CYS A 278 9.48 -27.61 -2.84
N VAL A 279 10.27 -26.62 -3.26
CA VAL A 279 11.70 -26.52 -2.94
C VAL A 279 11.90 -25.55 -1.78
N ARG A 280 12.32 -26.08 -0.63
CA ARG A 280 12.52 -25.34 0.62
C ARG A 280 13.97 -24.86 0.76
N GLY A 281 14.17 -23.71 1.44
CA GLY A 281 15.48 -23.08 1.55
C GLY A 281 15.96 -22.43 0.24
N ALA A 282 15.08 -22.36 -0.76
CA ALA A 282 15.41 -21.92 -2.10
C ALA A 282 15.78 -20.42 -2.13
N ARG A 283 16.91 -20.13 -2.76
CA ARG A 283 17.36 -18.77 -3.10
C ARG A 283 17.93 -18.79 -4.50
N ILE A 284 17.43 -17.94 -5.39
CA ILE A 284 17.92 -17.85 -6.75
C ILE A 284 19.29 -17.17 -6.76
N GLN A 285 20.29 -17.87 -7.28
CA GLN A 285 21.67 -17.40 -7.50
C GLN A 285 21.81 -16.78 -8.89
N ARG A 286 21.17 -17.37 -9.91
CA ARG A 286 21.31 -16.99 -11.31
C ARG A 286 20.09 -17.40 -12.11
N ILE A 287 19.75 -16.63 -13.13
CA ILE A 287 18.69 -16.91 -14.11
C ILE A 287 19.32 -16.88 -15.51
N ASP A 288 19.30 -18.01 -16.20
CA ASP A 288 19.74 -18.09 -17.59
C ASP A 288 18.53 -18.32 -18.50
N VAL A 289 18.48 -17.58 -19.62
CA VAL A 289 17.46 -17.78 -20.67
C VAL A 289 18.02 -18.75 -21.68
N VAL A 290 17.37 -19.91 -21.82
CA VAL A 290 17.76 -20.99 -22.73
C VAL A 290 16.56 -21.37 -23.59
N ARG A 291 16.61 -21.21 -24.91
CA ARG A 291 15.55 -21.58 -25.84
C ARG A 291 14.15 -21.08 -25.44
N ASN A 292 14.06 -19.84 -25.00
CA ASN A 292 12.82 -19.19 -24.54
C ASN A 292 12.20 -19.79 -23.25
N ALA A 293 13.02 -20.48 -22.45
CA ALA A 293 12.70 -20.95 -21.12
C ALA A 293 13.76 -20.47 -20.11
N LEU A 294 13.52 -20.65 -18.83
CA LEU A 294 14.39 -20.23 -17.75
C LEU A 294 15.09 -21.44 -17.12
N LYS A 295 16.39 -21.31 -16.93
CA LYS A 295 17.19 -22.17 -16.09
C LYS A 295 17.55 -21.38 -14.81
N LEU A 296 16.90 -21.72 -13.69
CA LEU A 296 17.12 -21.11 -12.39
C LEU A 296 18.18 -21.92 -11.65
N THR A 297 19.31 -21.31 -11.34
CA THR A 297 20.34 -21.93 -10.48
C THR A 297 20.14 -21.39 -9.06
N LEU A 298 19.97 -22.28 -8.10
CA LEU A 298 19.80 -21.94 -6.69
C LEU A 298 21.18 -21.89 -6.00
N THR A 299 21.23 -21.30 -4.78
CA THR A 299 22.47 -21.13 -4.02
C THR A 299 23.14 -22.44 -3.60
N ASP A 300 22.41 -23.57 -3.54
CA ASP A 300 22.89 -24.91 -3.28
C ASP A 300 23.26 -25.67 -4.57
N SER A 301 23.36 -24.98 -5.69
CA SER A 301 23.64 -25.49 -7.03
C SER A 301 22.50 -26.34 -7.64
N THR A 302 21.33 -26.44 -6.99
CA THR A 302 20.15 -27.04 -7.59
C THR A 302 19.71 -26.26 -8.82
N ILE A 303 19.36 -26.98 -9.88
CA ILE A 303 18.88 -26.40 -11.14
C ILE A 303 17.38 -26.67 -11.26
N VAL A 304 16.60 -25.63 -11.55
CA VAL A 304 15.18 -25.70 -11.83
C VAL A 304 14.94 -25.11 -13.21
N GLU A 305 14.41 -25.93 -14.13
CA GLU A 305 14.07 -25.49 -15.49
C GLU A 305 12.56 -25.28 -15.59
N VAL A 306 12.14 -24.09 -16.08
CA VAL A 306 10.73 -23.69 -16.17
C VAL A 306 10.52 -22.75 -17.37
N ASP A 307 9.29 -22.67 -17.85
CA ASP A 307 8.93 -21.74 -18.92
C ASP A 307 8.76 -20.30 -18.42
N HIS A 308 8.39 -20.13 -17.13
CA HIS A 308 8.11 -18.82 -16.57
C HIS A 308 8.39 -18.76 -15.08
N LEU A 309 8.80 -17.57 -14.59
CA LEU A 309 8.97 -17.27 -13.17
C LEU A 309 7.94 -16.25 -12.70
N VAL A 310 7.08 -16.63 -11.76
CA VAL A 310 6.20 -15.71 -11.03
C VAL A 310 6.89 -15.36 -9.72
N SER A 311 7.49 -14.15 -9.64
CA SER A 311 8.29 -13.70 -8.51
C SER A 311 7.46 -12.80 -7.58
N LEU A 312 6.95 -13.38 -6.49
CA LEU A 312 6.06 -12.72 -5.52
C LEU A 312 6.80 -12.51 -4.18
N THR A 313 7.89 -11.76 -4.26
CA THR A 313 8.83 -11.50 -3.15
C THR A 313 8.46 -10.28 -2.31
N GLY A 314 7.35 -9.61 -2.63
CA GLY A 314 6.85 -8.42 -1.97
C GLY A 314 7.27 -7.12 -2.66
N TYR A 315 6.89 -6.01 -2.06
CA TYR A 315 7.08 -4.66 -2.59
C TYR A 315 7.78 -3.78 -1.57
N ARG A 316 8.30 -2.64 -2.02
CA ARG A 316 8.88 -1.58 -1.19
C ARG A 316 8.24 -0.23 -1.52
N PRO A 317 8.21 0.74 -0.60
CA PRO A 317 7.75 2.08 -0.93
C PRO A 317 8.70 2.76 -1.94
N ASN A 318 8.14 3.55 -2.84
CA ASN A 318 8.91 4.48 -3.66
C ASN A 318 9.06 5.80 -2.90
N ALA A 319 10.30 6.12 -2.48
CA ALA A 319 10.64 7.34 -1.76
C ALA A 319 11.10 8.49 -2.68
N ASP A 320 11.33 8.23 -3.96
CA ASP A 320 11.83 9.23 -4.91
C ASP A 320 10.90 10.44 -5.02
N LEU A 321 9.59 10.20 -4.88
CA LEU A 321 8.54 11.21 -4.90
C LEU A 321 8.80 12.38 -3.93
N TYR A 322 9.31 12.10 -2.74
CA TYR A 322 9.51 13.08 -1.68
C TYR A 322 11.00 13.20 -1.28
N ARG A 323 11.90 12.90 -2.21
CA ARG A 323 13.35 12.98 -1.97
C ARG A 323 13.80 14.37 -1.53
N GLU A 324 13.15 15.43 -2.01
CA GLU A 324 13.46 16.82 -1.68
C GLU A 324 12.71 17.34 -0.43
N LEU A 325 11.91 16.50 0.22
CA LEU A 325 11.22 16.84 1.46
C LEU A 325 11.95 16.29 2.70
N HIS A 326 11.64 16.88 3.86
CA HIS A 326 12.17 16.44 5.15
C HIS A 326 11.39 15.22 5.68
N VAL A 327 11.59 14.06 5.07
CA VAL A 327 10.97 12.81 5.51
C VAL A 327 12.00 11.94 6.19
N HIS A 328 11.75 11.59 7.45
CA HIS A 328 12.58 10.69 8.21
C HIS A 328 12.10 9.26 8.03
N GLN A 329 12.86 8.45 7.34
CA GLN A 329 12.53 7.04 7.06
C GLN A 329 13.30 6.09 7.97
N CYS A 330 12.65 5.02 8.38
CA CYS A 330 13.27 3.89 9.05
C CYS A 330 14.15 3.12 8.08
N TYR A 331 15.41 2.96 8.40
CA TYR A 331 16.39 2.24 7.56
C TYR A 331 16.04 0.76 7.36
N ALA A 332 15.29 0.16 8.27
CA ALA A 332 14.93 -1.26 8.21
C ALA A 332 13.63 -1.51 7.42
N SER A 333 12.62 -0.64 7.58
CA SER A 333 11.30 -0.84 6.98
C SER A 333 11.02 0.05 5.78
N ASP A 334 11.81 1.08 5.50
CA ASP A 334 11.55 2.14 4.52
C ASP A 334 10.27 2.97 4.80
N GLY A 335 9.59 2.72 5.93
CA GLY A 335 8.41 3.50 6.35
C GLY A 335 8.78 4.76 7.13
N PRO A 336 7.83 5.69 7.37
CA PRO A 336 8.04 6.86 8.21
C PRO A 336 8.52 6.46 9.61
N MET A 337 9.56 7.14 10.12
CA MET A 337 10.27 6.70 11.32
C MET A 337 9.38 6.60 12.57
N LYS A 338 8.50 7.57 12.80
CA LYS A 338 7.64 7.55 14.00
C LYS A 338 6.70 6.35 14.02
N LEU A 339 6.04 6.08 12.90
CA LEU A 339 5.17 4.92 12.78
C LEU A 339 5.98 3.61 12.87
N ALA A 340 7.11 3.53 12.17
CA ALA A 340 7.96 2.35 12.18
C ALA A 340 8.47 2.03 13.59
N ALA A 341 8.91 3.03 14.36
CA ALA A 341 9.35 2.87 15.74
C ALA A 341 8.23 2.35 16.65
N THR A 342 7.01 2.89 16.50
CA THR A 342 5.84 2.44 17.26
C THR A 342 5.47 1.00 16.94
N LEU A 343 5.49 0.61 15.66
CA LEU A 343 5.21 -0.77 15.23
C LEU A 343 6.28 -1.75 15.74
N LEU A 344 7.56 -1.36 15.74
CA LEU A 344 8.65 -2.16 16.27
C LEU A 344 8.53 -2.35 17.79
N ALA A 345 8.19 -1.28 18.53
CA ALA A 345 7.96 -1.35 19.97
C ALA A 345 6.79 -2.28 20.32
N ALA A 346 5.70 -2.19 19.58
CA ALA A 346 4.54 -3.08 19.74
C ALA A 346 4.90 -4.56 19.48
N ALA A 347 5.71 -4.81 18.44
CA ALA A 347 6.17 -6.17 18.12
C ALA A 347 7.10 -6.73 19.21
N ALA A 348 7.99 -5.93 19.77
CA ALA A 348 8.89 -6.33 20.88
C ALA A 348 8.14 -6.63 22.18
N GLY A 349 6.98 -5.97 22.43
CA GLY A 349 6.10 -6.20 23.56
C GLY A 349 5.21 -7.45 23.47
N GLY A 350 5.42 -8.35 22.48
CA GLY A 350 4.65 -9.58 22.32
C GLY A 350 3.33 -9.42 21.55
N GLY A 351 3.01 -8.21 21.05
CA GLY A 351 1.79 -7.92 20.26
C GLY A 351 1.85 -8.31 18.78
N GLY A 352 2.88 -9.01 18.35
CA GLY A 352 3.28 -9.15 16.94
C GLY A 352 2.52 -10.17 16.08
N GLY A 353 1.41 -10.76 16.52
CA GLY A 353 0.78 -11.87 15.79
C GLY A 353 -0.50 -11.54 15.03
N ASP A 354 -1.29 -10.58 15.48
CA ASP A 354 -2.63 -10.34 14.96
C ASP A 354 -2.75 -8.92 14.39
N CYS A 355 -2.77 -8.83 13.04
CA CYS A 355 -2.93 -7.55 12.35
C CYS A 355 -4.31 -6.91 12.56
N LEU A 356 -5.32 -7.63 13.04
CA LEU A 356 -6.62 -7.08 13.41
C LEU A 356 -6.63 -6.42 14.79
N LYS A 357 -5.70 -6.78 15.67
CA LYS A 357 -5.50 -6.09 16.96
C LYS A 357 -4.66 -4.81 16.82
N GLN A 358 -4.07 -4.57 15.64
CA GLN A 358 -3.38 -3.33 15.35
C GLN A 358 -4.42 -2.22 15.14
N ALA A 359 -4.52 -1.31 16.11
CA ALA A 359 -5.11 0.01 15.87
C ALA A 359 -4.06 0.92 15.21
N ALA A 360 -4.50 1.89 14.42
CA ALA A 360 -3.58 2.92 13.96
C ALA A 360 -3.02 3.66 15.21
N PRO A 361 -1.70 3.72 15.39
CA PRO A 361 -1.13 4.51 16.48
C PRO A 361 -1.53 5.98 16.29
N GLY A 362 -1.74 6.73 17.39
CA GLY A 362 -2.33 8.07 17.38
C GLY A 362 -1.76 9.06 16.34
N ALA A 363 -2.47 10.16 16.10
CA ALA A 363 -2.21 11.14 15.05
C ALA A 363 -0.75 11.64 14.97
N ALA A 364 -0.07 11.75 16.12
CA ALA A 364 1.35 12.15 16.17
C ALA A 364 2.31 11.23 15.39
N THR A 365 1.93 9.96 15.13
CA THR A 365 2.76 9.02 14.37
C THR A 365 2.72 9.29 12.87
N LEU A 366 1.73 10.06 12.40
CA LEU A 366 1.62 10.47 11.00
C LEU A 366 2.55 11.64 10.66
N ARG A 367 3.05 12.38 11.67
CA ARG A 367 3.89 13.56 11.47
C ARG A 367 5.28 13.19 10.95
N ASN A 368 5.69 13.90 9.91
CA ASN A 368 7.07 13.95 9.43
C ASN A 368 7.74 15.25 9.87
N PRO A 369 9.09 15.36 9.80
CA PRO A 369 9.78 16.65 9.92
C PRO A 369 9.32 17.68 8.87
N GLU A 370 8.85 17.23 7.71
CA GLU A 370 8.18 18.08 6.73
C GLU A 370 6.74 18.38 7.19
N PRO A 371 6.40 19.63 7.55
CA PRO A 371 5.06 19.97 7.98
C PRO A 371 4.01 19.70 6.91
N ARG A 372 2.84 19.18 7.29
CA ARG A 372 1.70 18.93 6.39
C ARG A 372 1.99 17.97 5.22
N PHE A 373 3.02 17.14 5.35
CA PHE A 373 3.26 16.01 4.47
C PHE A 373 3.01 14.71 5.23
N TYR A 374 2.10 13.89 4.72
CA TYR A 374 1.67 12.65 5.35
C TYR A 374 1.79 11.49 4.39
N ILE A 375 2.14 10.31 4.91
CA ILE A 375 2.19 9.05 4.16
C ILE A 375 1.22 8.09 4.83
N LEU A 376 0.19 7.65 4.10
CA LEU A 376 -0.86 6.77 4.61
C LEU A 376 -0.93 5.45 3.85
N GLY A 377 -1.68 4.53 4.42
CA GLY A 377 -1.95 3.23 3.82
C GLY A 377 -0.73 2.32 3.82
N MET A 378 -0.70 1.36 2.91
CA MET A 378 0.37 0.34 2.81
C MET A 378 1.78 0.97 2.73
N LYS A 379 1.92 2.12 2.07
CA LYS A 379 3.20 2.83 1.95
C LYS A 379 3.77 3.26 3.30
N SER A 380 2.91 3.66 4.24
CA SER A 380 3.32 4.05 5.60
C SER A 380 3.88 2.88 6.42
N TYR A 381 3.50 1.66 6.08
CA TYR A 381 4.01 0.43 6.69
C TYR A 381 5.35 -0.03 6.08
N GLY A 382 5.77 0.59 4.99
CA GLY A 382 7.03 0.29 4.33
C GLY A 382 7.06 -1.12 3.76
N ARG A 383 8.05 -1.92 4.19
CA ARG A 383 8.21 -3.33 3.81
C ARG A 383 7.40 -4.29 4.69
N ASN A 384 6.71 -3.80 5.70
CA ASN A 384 5.89 -4.63 6.58
C ASN A 384 4.59 -5.03 5.88
N SER A 385 4.38 -6.32 5.68
CA SER A 385 3.19 -6.87 5.00
C SER A 385 1.96 -7.03 5.90
N SER A 386 2.05 -6.65 7.18
CA SER A 386 0.95 -6.80 8.15
C SER A 386 -0.10 -5.70 8.07
N PHE A 387 -0.17 -4.97 6.97
CA PHE A 387 -1.17 -3.91 6.76
C PHE A 387 -2.52 -4.49 6.34
N LEU A 388 -3.59 -3.95 6.95
CA LEU A 388 -4.98 -4.14 6.53
C LEU A 388 -5.59 -2.80 6.13
N MET A 389 -6.52 -2.79 5.17
CA MET A 389 -7.20 -1.55 4.73
C MET A 389 -7.88 -0.82 5.88
N ARG A 390 -8.47 -1.54 6.84
CA ARG A 390 -9.06 -0.97 8.05
C ARG A 390 -8.11 -0.01 8.77
N VAL A 391 -6.85 -0.41 8.96
CA VAL A 391 -5.84 0.44 9.62
C VAL A 391 -5.56 1.70 8.80
N GLY A 392 -5.55 1.59 7.47
CA GLY A 392 -5.41 2.75 6.59
C GLY A 392 -6.60 3.71 6.70
N TYR A 393 -7.81 3.20 6.87
CA TYR A 393 -9.00 4.02 7.10
C TYR A 393 -8.95 4.74 8.46
N GLU A 394 -8.46 4.07 9.52
CA GLU A 394 -8.19 4.68 10.81
C GLU A 394 -7.15 5.81 10.69
N GLN A 395 -6.08 5.62 9.91
CA GLN A 395 -5.11 6.68 9.62
C GLN A 395 -5.75 7.90 8.93
N CYS A 396 -6.72 7.69 8.03
CA CYS A 396 -7.44 8.79 7.40
C CYS A 396 -8.27 9.61 8.38
N SER A 397 -8.83 8.99 9.41
CA SER A 397 -9.54 9.68 10.50
C SER A 397 -8.56 10.50 11.33
N LEU A 398 -7.44 9.91 11.75
CA LEU A 398 -6.38 10.59 12.49
C LEU A 398 -5.74 11.75 11.69
N LEU A 399 -5.70 11.66 10.36
CA LEU A 399 -5.22 12.75 9.50
C LEU A 399 -6.10 14.01 9.64
N VAL A 400 -7.42 13.86 9.70
CA VAL A 400 -8.33 14.99 9.87
C VAL A 400 -8.08 15.67 11.21
N ASP A 401 -7.95 14.88 12.27
CA ASP A 401 -7.66 15.40 13.62
C ASP A 401 -6.30 16.13 13.63
N GLU A 402 -5.30 15.58 12.95
CA GLU A 402 -3.97 16.18 12.83
C GLU A 402 -3.98 17.51 12.07
N LEU A 403 -4.76 17.60 10.99
CA LEU A 403 -4.89 18.86 10.23
C LEU A 403 -5.67 19.92 11.00
N ALA A 404 -6.67 19.52 11.82
CA ALA A 404 -7.41 20.42 12.70
C ALA A 404 -6.53 20.96 13.84
N GLY A 405 -5.65 20.12 14.42
CA GLY A 405 -4.70 20.51 15.47
C GLY A 405 -3.57 21.46 15.01
N CYS A 406 -3.35 21.58 13.70
CA CYS A 406 -2.42 22.56 13.10
C CYS A 406 -2.99 23.98 13.05
N ALA A 407 -3.81 24.39 14.01
CA ALA A 407 -4.62 25.60 14.04
C ALA A 407 -3.88 26.94 14.08
N THR A 408 -2.55 26.99 14.04
CA THR A 408 -1.78 28.24 14.00
C THR A 408 -1.65 28.86 12.60
N LEU A 409 -2.05 28.13 11.55
CA LEU A 409 -2.00 28.62 10.16
C LEU A 409 -3.29 28.21 9.45
N ASP A 410 -4.36 28.91 9.75
CA ASP A 410 -5.71 28.60 9.24
C ASP A 410 -5.95 29.11 7.81
N PRO A 411 -5.71 28.33 6.75
CA PRO A 411 -6.47 28.47 5.53
C PRO A 411 -7.72 27.58 5.49
N PHE A 412 -7.95 26.74 6.52
CA PHE A 412 -9.04 25.76 6.54
C PHE A 412 -9.84 25.92 7.84
N LYS A 413 -10.64 26.98 7.96
CA LYS A 413 -11.61 27.09 9.06
C LYS A 413 -12.59 25.94 9.00
N ALA A 414 -12.78 25.27 10.13
CA ALA A 414 -13.90 24.35 10.29
C ALA A 414 -15.20 25.06 9.90
N PRO A 415 -16.14 24.40 9.24
CA PRO A 415 -17.41 25.01 8.91
C PRO A 415 -18.11 25.51 10.20
N PRO A 416 -18.79 26.68 10.15
CA PRO A 416 -19.50 27.19 11.32
C PRO A 416 -20.47 26.14 11.86
N GLY A 417 -20.29 25.71 13.12
CA GLY A 417 -21.17 24.76 13.79
C GLY A 417 -20.56 23.38 14.08
N ALA A 418 -19.29 23.12 13.76
CA ALA A 418 -18.62 21.96 14.27
C ALA A 418 -18.30 22.15 15.78
N PRO A 419 -18.63 21.21 16.68
CA PRO A 419 -18.25 21.32 18.08
C PRO A 419 -16.72 21.28 18.20
N ASP A 420 -16.16 22.13 19.06
CA ASP A 420 -14.74 22.10 19.36
C ASP A 420 -14.35 20.69 19.85
N PRO A 421 -13.27 20.09 19.32
CA PRO A 421 -12.75 18.86 19.87
C PRO A 421 -12.28 19.14 21.31
N PRO A 422 -12.50 18.22 22.27
CA PRO A 422 -12.01 18.39 23.62
C PRO A 422 -10.48 18.54 23.61
N CYS A 423 -10.00 19.61 24.22
CA CYS A 423 -8.59 19.82 24.50
C CYS A 423 -8.19 18.84 25.62
N ASP A 424 -7.64 17.68 25.26
CA ASP A 424 -6.96 16.84 26.24
C ASP A 424 -5.58 17.41 26.55
N ASP A 425 -5.53 18.32 27.51
CA ASP A 425 -4.33 18.71 28.26
C ASP A 425 -3.94 17.57 29.22
N ALA A 426 -3.38 16.49 28.69
CA ALA A 426 -2.79 15.43 29.49
C ALA A 426 -1.50 14.89 28.86
N ALA A 427 -0.50 15.76 28.76
CA ALA A 427 0.89 15.34 28.57
C ALA A 427 1.69 15.75 29.81
N ALA A 428 1.39 15.11 30.93
CA ALA A 428 2.25 15.18 32.11
C ALA A 428 3.33 14.11 32.01
N GLY A 429 4.57 14.52 31.82
CA GLY A 429 5.80 14.03 32.38
C GLY A 429 6.01 12.51 32.46
N VAL A 430 6.74 11.95 31.48
CA VAL A 430 7.58 10.79 31.73
C VAL A 430 9.01 11.22 31.47
N GLY A 431 9.74 11.52 32.54
CA GLY A 431 11.16 11.73 32.52
C GLY A 431 11.88 10.42 32.19
N VAL A 432 12.62 10.40 31.11
CA VAL A 432 13.55 9.32 30.80
C VAL A 432 14.86 9.66 31.49
N ALA A 433 15.20 8.90 32.53
CA ALA A 433 16.56 8.89 33.10
C ALA A 433 17.47 8.15 32.12
N VAL A 434 18.55 8.83 31.70
CA VAL A 434 19.67 8.24 30.98
C VAL A 434 20.61 7.63 32.00
N ALA A 435 20.88 6.35 31.88
CA ALA A 435 22.07 5.69 32.40
C ALA A 435 22.64 4.81 31.28
#